data_40298fc64c8e757fa84e4797d82f3e97
#
_entry.id   40298fc64c8e757fa84e4797d82f3e97
#
_cell.length_a   1.000
_cell.length_b   1.000
_cell.length_c   1.000
_cell.angle_alpha   90.00
_cell.angle_beta   90.00
_cell.angle_gamma   90.00
#
_symmetry.space_group_name_H-M   'P 1'
#
loop_
_entity.id
_entity.type
_entity.pdbx_description
1 polymer ?
#
loop_
_entity_poly.entity_id
_entity_poly.type
_entity_poly.pdbx_seq_one_letter_code
_entity_poly.pdbx_strand_id
1 'polypeptide(L)'
;MSLQHTDLAVDAVRPGDDGYEAAARVFFASGEPALVTRPRDPDEVAAALAHAGRHQLAVSVRSGGHSPLGHSTNTGGMVIDLSHLDDVRVLDAGRRLVRVGGGATWGQVAAALDPYGWGITAGDSSSVGVGGLTLGGGVGWMVRRDGLAIDSLVGARVVTADGRLLTTSEHDHPELFWALRGGGGNFGVVVDFDFVAQPVTNLHFGSVAYRLDDPADLLVRWRDAMRLAPEELSSTLVLMPGAPAAATVLLCYAGDPGTTAAHVDAATEPLFELGTVTRANLAERRYPDILEDGQHPPGLRLVVRNALVPTLDDAVIGAMTRMHAAAHPTVIAVRSLGGAFGRVPADATAFAHRDAEAMVVGMVMLPDTATDAEAERALVGWRAVAAHGTGTYVNFQGSATAADLAAAYPPATYARLAAVKRAYDPTNRFARNHNVEPAPAENPAA
;
A
#
# COMPACT_ATOMS: atom_id res chain seq x y z
N MET A 1 -4.01 -24.83 29.55
CA MET A 1 -3.93 -23.85 30.65
C MET A 1 -4.59 -22.58 30.16
N SER A 2 -5.78 -22.27 30.70
CA SER A 2 -6.51 -21.02 30.39
C SER A 2 -5.70 -19.87 30.97
N LEU A 3 -5.09 -19.05 30.09
CA LEU A 3 -4.45 -17.80 30.48
C LEU A 3 -5.57 -16.85 30.92
N GLN A 4 -5.75 -16.68 32.24
CA GLN A 4 -6.59 -15.63 32.79
C GLN A 4 -5.89 -14.29 32.53
N HIS A 5 -6.16 -13.64 31.41
CA HIS A 5 -5.63 -12.31 31.05
C HIS A 5 -6.45 -11.19 31.70
N THR A 6 -6.67 -11.27 33.01
CA THR A 6 -7.46 -10.29 33.78
C THR A 6 -6.77 -8.94 33.98
N ASP A 7 -5.47 -8.82 33.60
CA ASP A 7 -4.65 -7.65 33.91
C ASP A 7 -4.57 -6.62 32.76
N LEU A 8 -5.33 -6.79 31.67
CA LEU A 8 -5.31 -5.85 30.56
C LEU A 8 -6.50 -4.90 30.64
N ALA A 9 -6.22 -3.62 30.90
CA ALA A 9 -7.22 -2.54 30.96
C ALA A 9 -7.56 -1.95 29.58
N VAL A 10 -7.49 -2.76 28.52
CA VAL A 10 -7.80 -2.39 27.14
C VAL A 10 -8.94 -3.27 26.65
N ASP A 11 -9.85 -2.70 25.86
CA ASP A 11 -10.91 -3.46 25.18
C ASP A 11 -10.31 -4.63 24.39
N ALA A 12 -10.74 -5.86 24.65
CA ALA A 12 -10.15 -7.06 24.09
C ALA A 12 -11.19 -8.16 23.84
N VAL A 13 -11.08 -8.82 22.70
CA VAL A 13 -11.92 -9.95 22.27
C VAL A 13 -11.05 -11.21 22.20
N ARG A 14 -11.55 -12.33 22.75
CA ARG A 14 -10.86 -13.62 22.89
C ARG A 14 -11.61 -14.74 22.19
N PRO A 15 -10.97 -15.88 21.89
CA PRO A 15 -11.67 -17.09 21.44
C PRO A 15 -12.83 -17.45 22.39
N GLY A 16 -14.03 -17.57 21.80
CA GLY A 16 -15.26 -17.84 22.52
C GLY A 16 -16.08 -16.61 22.92
N ASP A 17 -15.53 -15.41 22.79
CA ASP A 17 -16.29 -14.18 22.98
C ASP A 17 -17.15 -13.86 21.74
N ASP A 18 -18.26 -13.16 21.95
CA ASP A 18 -19.09 -12.64 20.86
C ASP A 18 -18.24 -11.69 19.97
N GLY A 19 -18.35 -11.89 18.65
CA GLY A 19 -17.61 -11.07 17.67
C GLY A 19 -16.15 -11.48 17.44
N TYR A 20 -15.63 -12.52 18.10
CA TYR A 20 -14.26 -12.99 17.90
C TYR A 20 -13.96 -13.37 16.45
N GLU A 21 -14.82 -14.12 15.79
CA GLU A 21 -14.65 -14.56 14.39
C GLU A 21 -14.49 -13.35 13.45
N ALA A 22 -15.27 -12.30 13.66
CA ALA A 22 -15.14 -11.06 12.90
C ALA A 22 -13.84 -10.32 13.23
N ALA A 23 -13.44 -10.30 14.52
CA ALA A 23 -12.22 -9.66 14.96
C ALA A 23 -10.94 -10.41 14.51
N ALA A 24 -11.00 -11.74 14.33
CA ALA A 24 -9.88 -12.56 13.86
C ALA A 24 -9.65 -12.49 12.35
N ARG A 25 -10.68 -12.10 11.59
CA ARG A 25 -10.66 -12.03 10.12
C ARG A 25 -10.08 -10.71 9.63
N VAL A 26 -9.37 -10.77 8.51
CA VAL A 26 -8.90 -9.63 7.71
C VAL A 26 -9.28 -9.84 6.24
N PHE A 27 -9.03 -8.86 5.36
CA PHE A 27 -9.56 -8.87 4.00
C PHE A 27 -9.15 -10.13 3.20
N PHE A 28 -7.89 -10.57 3.29
CA PHE A 28 -7.37 -11.72 2.53
C PHE A 28 -7.09 -12.97 3.38
N ALA A 29 -7.29 -12.93 4.70
CA ALA A 29 -6.92 -14.03 5.58
C ALA A 29 -7.81 -14.09 6.82
N SER A 30 -7.81 -15.25 7.47
CA SER A 30 -8.31 -15.44 8.83
C SER A 30 -7.18 -15.95 9.71
N GLY A 31 -7.12 -15.49 10.95
CA GLY A 31 -6.19 -15.96 11.97
C GLY A 31 -6.94 -16.55 13.17
N GLU A 32 -6.15 -17.02 14.14
CA GLU A 32 -6.64 -17.50 15.44
C GLU A 32 -5.85 -16.82 16.57
N PRO A 33 -5.91 -15.48 16.68
CA PRO A 33 -5.17 -14.76 17.72
C PRO A 33 -5.66 -15.17 19.12
N ALA A 34 -4.75 -15.25 20.09
CA ALA A 34 -5.10 -15.45 21.49
C ALA A 34 -5.97 -14.30 22.05
N LEU A 35 -5.76 -13.10 21.52
CA LEU A 35 -6.64 -11.95 21.77
C LEU A 35 -6.48 -10.87 20.70
N VAL A 36 -7.54 -10.11 20.47
CA VAL A 36 -7.58 -8.88 19.67
C VAL A 36 -7.87 -7.73 20.61
N THR A 37 -6.94 -6.75 20.72
CA THR A 37 -7.12 -5.54 21.53
C THR A 37 -7.50 -4.37 20.63
N ARG A 38 -8.35 -3.45 21.16
CA ARG A 38 -8.80 -2.24 20.45
C ARG A 38 -8.51 -1.00 21.29
N PRO A 39 -7.26 -0.54 21.28
CA PRO A 39 -6.86 0.66 22.05
C PRO A 39 -7.54 1.92 21.51
N ARG A 40 -7.88 2.84 22.45
CA ARG A 40 -8.50 4.13 22.16
C ARG A 40 -7.56 5.31 22.24
N ASP A 41 -6.38 5.08 22.81
CA ASP A 41 -5.33 6.09 22.94
C ASP A 41 -3.92 5.46 22.94
N PRO A 42 -2.84 6.25 22.87
CA PRO A 42 -1.48 5.75 22.88
C PRO A 42 -1.09 4.99 24.16
N ASP A 43 -1.66 5.33 25.31
CA ASP A 43 -1.35 4.67 26.58
C ASP A 43 -1.94 3.25 26.59
N GLU A 44 -3.13 3.05 26.03
CA GLU A 44 -3.70 1.72 25.81
C GLU A 44 -2.89 0.89 24.80
N VAL A 45 -2.30 1.51 23.76
CA VAL A 45 -1.35 0.81 22.86
C VAL A 45 -0.12 0.37 23.64
N ALA A 46 0.46 1.24 24.48
CA ALA A 46 1.61 0.89 25.30
C ALA A 46 1.29 -0.23 26.30
N ALA A 47 0.10 -0.19 26.93
CA ALA A 47 -0.40 -1.23 27.82
C ALA A 47 -0.55 -2.59 27.11
N ALA A 48 -1.09 -2.60 25.86
CA ALA A 48 -1.20 -3.80 25.04
C ALA A 48 0.18 -4.38 24.71
N LEU A 49 1.15 -3.53 24.30
CA LEU A 49 2.53 -3.95 24.04
C LEU A 49 3.20 -4.51 25.29
N ALA A 50 3.02 -3.88 26.45
CA ALA A 50 3.55 -4.38 27.73
C ALA A 50 2.94 -5.74 28.10
N HIS A 51 1.64 -5.94 27.90
CA HIS A 51 0.95 -7.21 28.11
C HIS A 51 1.53 -8.29 27.17
N ALA A 52 1.65 -8.02 25.86
CA ALA A 52 2.24 -8.94 24.90
C ALA A 52 3.65 -9.35 25.31
N GLY A 53 4.46 -8.40 25.82
CA GLY A 53 5.81 -8.68 26.33
C GLY A 53 5.84 -9.62 27.54
N ARG A 54 4.98 -9.37 28.54
CA ARG A 54 4.89 -10.24 29.74
C ARG A 54 4.49 -11.67 29.41
N HIS A 55 3.61 -11.84 28.40
CA HIS A 55 3.06 -13.14 28.02
C HIS A 55 3.77 -13.76 26.80
N GLN A 56 4.83 -13.12 26.31
CA GLN A 56 5.61 -13.58 25.13
C GLN A 56 4.75 -13.81 23.89
N LEU A 57 3.71 -12.97 23.69
CA LEU A 57 2.82 -13.05 22.53
C LEU A 57 3.46 -12.35 21.33
N ALA A 58 3.40 -13.01 20.18
CA ALA A 58 3.68 -12.36 18.90
C ALA A 58 2.66 -11.25 18.64
N VAL A 59 3.12 -10.10 18.14
CA VAL A 59 2.26 -8.95 17.88
C VAL A 59 2.02 -8.75 16.40
N SER A 60 0.76 -8.62 16.00
CA SER A 60 0.33 -8.06 14.72
C SER A 60 -0.35 -6.71 14.97
N VAL A 61 -0.03 -5.70 14.16
CA VAL A 61 -0.72 -4.41 14.20
C VAL A 61 -1.68 -4.32 13.03
N ARG A 62 -2.92 -3.91 13.28
CA ARG A 62 -3.96 -3.79 12.26
C ARG A 62 -4.48 -2.36 12.18
N SER A 63 -4.43 -1.79 10.97
CA SER A 63 -5.20 -0.64 10.53
C SER A 63 -6.43 -1.16 9.75
N GLY A 64 -6.50 -1.06 8.41
CA GLY A 64 -7.60 -1.60 7.61
C GLY A 64 -7.58 -3.11 7.31
N GLY A 65 -6.51 -3.84 7.64
CA GLY A 65 -6.46 -5.30 7.45
C GLY A 65 -6.28 -5.79 6.01
N HIS A 66 -5.76 -4.98 5.10
CA HIS A 66 -5.65 -5.26 3.66
C HIS A 66 -4.33 -5.90 3.20
N SER A 67 -3.48 -6.38 4.11
CA SER A 67 -2.23 -7.06 3.71
C SER A 67 -2.54 -8.37 2.95
N PRO A 68 -2.02 -8.56 1.72
CA PRO A 68 -2.18 -9.81 0.98
C PRO A 68 -1.59 -11.03 1.72
N LEU A 69 -0.65 -10.80 2.62
CA LEU A 69 0.01 -11.82 3.44
C LEU A 69 -0.67 -12.05 4.81
N GLY A 70 -1.76 -11.34 5.12
CA GLY A 70 -2.42 -11.47 6.40
C GLY A 70 -1.59 -11.00 7.60
N HIS A 71 -0.63 -10.11 7.40
CA HIS A 71 0.24 -9.60 8.48
C HIS A 71 -0.52 -8.96 9.64
N SER A 72 -1.73 -8.46 9.39
CA SER A 72 -2.61 -7.81 10.37
C SER A 72 -3.44 -8.77 11.22
N THR A 73 -3.18 -10.08 11.10
CA THR A 73 -3.67 -11.13 12.01
C THR A 73 -2.56 -12.16 12.29
N ASN A 74 -2.80 -13.08 13.23
CA ASN A 74 -1.85 -14.15 13.55
C ASN A 74 -2.57 -15.33 14.21
N THR A 75 -1.83 -16.40 14.55
CA THR A 75 -2.33 -17.53 15.33
C THR A 75 -1.58 -17.58 16.66
N GLY A 76 -2.32 -17.65 17.76
CA GLY A 76 -1.81 -17.75 19.12
C GLY A 76 -1.15 -16.48 19.70
N GLY A 77 -1.05 -15.40 18.91
CA GLY A 77 -0.48 -14.11 19.33
C GLY A 77 -1.55 -13.07 19.71
N MET A 78 -1.14 -11.82 19.74
CA MET A 78 -2.01 -10.65 19.97
C MET A 78 -2.14 -9.84 18.69
N VAL A 79 -3.35 -9.38 18.39
CA VAL A 79 -3.62 -8.33 17.41
C VAL A 79 -3.89 -7.02 18.15
N ILE A 80 -3.18 -5.96 17.78
CA ILE A 80 -3.47 -4.58 18.18
C ILE A 80 -4.23 -3.95 17.02
N ASP A 81 -5.55 -3.85 17.16
CA ASP A 81 -6.47 -3.30 16.18
C ASP A 81 -6.69 -1.82 16.46
N LEU A 82 -6.20 -0.96 15.56
CA LEU A 82 -6.22 0.48 15.71
C LEU A 82 -7.55 1.12 15.31
N SER A 83 -8.61 0.35 15.04
CA SER A 83 -9.89 0.84 14.50
C SER A 83 -10.58 1.92 15.36
N HIS A 84 -10.21 2.07 16.64
CA HIS A 84 -10.71 3.16 17.50
C HIS A 84 -9.80 4.41 17.48
N LEU A 85 -8.67 4.36 16.79
CA LEU A 85 -7.77 5.49 16.57
C LEU A 85 -7.95 6.00 15.13
N ASP A 86 -9.18 6.39 14.78
CA ASP A 86 -9.61 6.69 13.39
C ASP A 86 -9.95 8.16 13.15
N ASP A 87 -9.62 9.03 14.07
CA ASP A 87 -9.92 10.46 14.04
C ASP A 87 -9.24 11.15 12.83
N VAL A 88 -9.96 12.06 12.16
CA VAL A 88 -9.41 12.92 11.09
C VAL A 88 -9.65 14.37 11.47
N ARG A 89 -8.58 15.13 11.72
CA ARG A 89 -8.66 16.51 12.22
C ARG A 89 -7.81 17.46 11.40
N VAL A 90 -8.40 18.57 10.96
CA VAL A 90 -7.65 19.70 10.40
C VAL A 90 -6.96 20.46 11.53
N LEU A 91 -5.62 20.44 11.54
CA LEU A 91 -4.80 21.15 12.53
C LEU A 91 -4.56 22.62 12.13
N ASP A 92 -4.37 22.87 10.84
CA ASP A 92 -4.13 24.22 10.28
C ASP A 92 -4.70 24.26 8.86
N ALA A 93 -5.82 24.97 8.70
CA ALA A 93 -6.49 25.08 7.39
C ALA A 93 -5.66 25.90 6.37
N GLY A 94 -4.91 26.92 6.82
CA GLY A 94 -4.09 27.73 5.94
C GLY A 94 -2.92 26.95 5.32
N ARG A 95 -2.37 26.00 6.08
CA ARG A 95 -1.31 25.09 5.65
C ARG A 95 -1.84 23.76 5.10
N ARG A 96 -3.13 23.52 5.15
CA ARG A 96 -3.79 22.23 4.86
C ARG A 96 -3.20 21.08 5.67
N LEU A 97 -2.79 21.36 6.91
CA LEU A 97 -2.20 20.37 7.80
C LEU A 97 -3.32 19.57 8.47
N VAL A 98 -3.27 18.26 8.31
CA VAL A 98 -4.30 17.31 8.76
C VAL A 98 -3.65 16.22 9.58
N ARG A 99 -4.20 15.92 10.77
CA ARG A 99 -3.86 14.74 11.56
C ARG A 99 -4.87 13.64 11.29
N VAL A 100 -4.35 12.44 11.04
CA VAL A 100 -5.13 11.25 10.73
C VAL A 100 -4.71 10.13 11.66
N GLY A 101 -5.66 9.51 12.34
CA GLY A 101 -5.44 8.35 13.20
C GLY A 101 -4.94 7.13 12.42
N GLY A 102 -4.05 6.35 13.03
CA GLY A 102 -3.42 5.18 12.41
C GLY A 102 -4.40 4.06 12.04
N GLY A 103 -5.58 4.04 12.66
CA GLY A 103 -6.67 3.11 12.38
C GLY A 103 -7.70 3.60 11.38
N ALA A 104 -7.64 4.87 10.95
CA ALA A 104 -8.53 5.42 9.93
C ALA A 104 -8.40 4.67 8.60
N THR A 105 -9.48 4.66 7.82
CA THR A 105 -9.46 4.21 6.44
C THR A 105 -9.34 5.39 5.48
N TRP A 106 -8.85 5.15 4.26
CA TRP A 106 -8.73 6.20 3.26
C TRP A 106 -10.08 6.76 2.80
N GLY A 107 -11.16 5.95 2.87
CA GLY A 107 -12.51 6.43 2.66
C GLY A 107 -12.95 7.45 3.71
N GLN A 108 -12.65 7.20 5.00
CA GLN A 108 -12.93 8.15 6.08
C GLN A 108 -12.13 9.45 5.90
N VAL A 109 -10.85 9.35 5.52
CA VAL A 109 -10.00 10.52 5.25
C VAL A 109 -10.55 11.33 4.07
N ALA A 110 -10.86 10.67 2.95
CA ALA A 110 -11.41 11.33 1.76
C ALA A 110 -12.73 12.03 2.08
N ALA A 111 -13.64 11.38 2.79
CA ALA A 111 -14.92 11.96 3.20
C ALA A 111 -14.76 13.16 4.14
N ALA A 112 -13.82 13.11 5.09
CA ALA A 112 -13.54 14.20 6.02
C ALA A 112 -12.92 15.42 5.35
N LEU A 113 -12.15 15.23 4.26
CA LEU A 113 -11.47 16.30 3.53
C LEU A 113 -12.29 16.87 2.36
N ASP A 114 -13.29 16.15 1.88
CA ASP A 114 -14.17 16.56 0.76
C ASP A 114 -14.80 17.94 0.96
N PRO A 115 -15.35 18.31 2.16
CA PRO A 115 -15.92 19.65 2.38
C PRO A 115 -14.91 20.80 2.21
N TYR A 116 -13.63 20.52 2.27
CA TYR A 116 -12.55 21.49 2.07
C TYR A 116 -12.06 21.51 0.61
N GLY A 117 -12.52 20.60 -0.25
CA GLY A 117 -11.96 20.39 -1.57
C GLY A 117 -10.53 19.87 -1.54
N TRP A 118 -10.17 19.06 -0.51
CA TRP A 118 -8.83 18.52 -0.32
C TRP A 118 -8.80 17.01 -0.42
N GLY A 119 -7.63 16.48 -0.77
CA GLY A 119 -7.33 15.05 -0.74
C GLY A 119 -5.87 14.80 -0.37
N ILE A 120 -5.59 13.57 -0.03
CA ILE A 120 -4.22 13.05 0.14
C ILE A 120 -4.11 11.88 -0.84
N THR A 121 -3.05 11.86 -1.66
CA THR A 121 -2.83 10.71 -2.55
C THR A 121 -2.77 9.44 -1.71
N ALA A 122 -3.62 8.48 -2.06
CA ALA A 122 -3.82 7.24 -1.31
C ALA A 122 -3.97 6.08 -2.30
N GLY A 123 -4.32 4.89 -1.84
CA GLY A 123 -4.63 3.77 -2.72
C GLY A 123 -5.91 3.95 -3.54
N ASP A 124 -6.51 2.84 -3.93
CA ASP A 124 -7.66 2.78 -4.82
C ASP A 124 -8.95 2.37 -4.09
N SER A 125 -8.85 1.94 -2.83
CA SER A 125 -9.95 1.37 -2.05
C SER A 125 -10.24 2.17 -0.79
N SER A 126 -11.52 2.36 -0.50
CA SER A 126 -12.00 3.13 0.66
C SER A 126 -11.71 2.44 1.99
N SER A 127 -11.77 1.11 2.05
CA SER A 127 -11.56 0.31 3.26
C SER A 127 -10.08 0.07 3.60
N VAL A 128 -9.15 0.44 2.73
CA VAL A 128 -7.71 0.33 3.00
C VAL A 128 -7.32 1.26 4.15
N GLY A 129 -6.63 0.72 5.16
CA GLY A 129 -6.18 1.48 6.32
C GLY A 129 -5.01 2.41 6.03
N VAL A 130 -5.07 3.60 6.63
CA VAL A 130 -4.04 4.64 6.50
C VAL A 130 -2.67 4.14 6.95
N GLY A 131 -2.61 3.43 8.09
CA GLY A 131 -1.35 3.00 8.68
C GLY A 131 -0.53 2.10 7.76
N GLY A 132 -1.10 0.97 7.33
CA GLY A 132 -0.38 0.01 6.50
C GLY A 132 0.03 0.56 5.14
N LEU A 133 -0.89 1.27 4.47
CA LEU A 133 -0.63 1.87 3.17
C LEU A 133 0.49 2.92 3.25
N THR A 134 0.39 3.86 4.18
CA THR A 134 1.38 4.95 4.33
C THR A 134 2.76 4.40 4.65
N LEU A 135 2.86 3.50 5.65
CA LEU A 135 4.15 2.96 6.07
C LEU A 135 4.91 2.24 4.95
N GLY A 136 4.21 1.67 3.97
CA GLY A 136 4.83 1.05 2.79
C GLY A 136 5.12 2.01 1.64
N GLY A 137 4.59 3.25 1.69
CA GLY A 137 4.76 4.25 0.63
C GLY A 137 3.44 4.92 0.22
N GLY A 138 2.45 4.16 -0.24
CA GLY A 138 1.13 4.67 -0.64
C GLY A 138 1.05 5.13 -2.10
N VAL A 139 0.97 4.18 -3.03
CA VAL A 139 0.72 4.44 -4.46
C VAL A 139 -0.79 4.58 -4.70
N GLY A 140 -1.21 5.69 -5.29
CA GLY A 140 -2.62 5.99 -5.54
C GLY A 140 -2.91 6.69 -6.86
N TRP A 141 -4.17 7.13 -7.04
CA TRP A 141 -4.63 7.74 -8.29
C TRP A 141 -3.95 9.07 -8.63
N MET A 142 -3.42 9.79 -7.66
CA MET A 142 -2.74 11.09 -7.89
C MET A 142 -1.22 10.97 -7.81
N VAL A 143 -0.66 9.75 -7.94
CA VAL A 143 0.78 9.49 -7.75
C VAL A 143 1.69 10.30 -8.68
N ARG A 144 1.25 10.58 -9.90
CA ARG A 144 2.05 11.37 -10.85
C ARG A 144 2.05 12.86 -10.52
N ARG A 145 0.94 13.40 -10.01
CA ARG A 145 0.79 14.80 -9.62
C ARG A 145 1.38 15.08 -8.23
N ASP A 146 1.06 14.23 -7.23
CA ASP A 146 1.29 14.51 -5.81
C ASP A 146 2.34 13.58 -5.17
N GLY A 147 2.86 12.58 -5.89
CA GLY A 147 3.79 11.59 -5.35
C GLY A 147 3.09 10.47 -4.58
N LEU A 148 3.83 9.84 -3.67
CA LEU A 148 3.32 8.83 -2.75
C LEU A 148 2.63 9.48 -1.54
N ALA A 149 1.81 8.73 -0.80
CA ALA A 149 1.23 9.21 0.46
C ALA A 149 2.29 9.70 1.45
N ILE A 150 3.45 9.03 1.50
CA ILE A 150 4.59 9.44 2.34
C ILE A 150 5.22 10.77 1.94
N ASP A 151 5.00 11.26 0.73
CA ASP A 151 5.56 12.53 0.25
C ASP A 151 4.73 13.73 0.76
N SER A 152 3.48 13.47 1.17
CA SER A 152 2.62 14.43 1.87
C SER A 152 2.75 14.36 3.40
N LEU A 153 3.48 13.36 3.95
CA LEU A 153 3.65 13.15 5.38
C LEU A 153 4.72 14.09 5.94
N VAL A 154 4.38 14.84 6.98
CA VAL A 154 5.28 15.81 7.64
C VAL A 154 5.57 15.48 9.10
N GLY A 155 4.84 14.54 9.68
CA GLY A 155 5.07 14.07 11.04
C GLY A 155 4.25 12.82 11.38
N ALA A 156 4.59 12.16 12.48
CA ALA A 156 3.84 11.03 13.02
C ALA A 156 4.02 10.92 14.54
N ARG A 157 3.06 10.28 15.21
CA ARG A 157 3.19 9.85 16.61
C ARG A 157 3.29 8.33 16.67
N VAL A 158 4.28 7.81 17.36
CA VAL A 158 4.65 6.40 17.35
C VAL A 158 4.79 5.88 18.78
N VAL A 159 4.15 4.77 19.10
CA VAL A 159 4.42 4.01 20.32
C VAL A 159 5.49 2.95 19.99
N THR A 160 6.67 3.08 20.59
CA THR A 160 7.84 2.21 20.37
C THR A 160 7.70 0.88 21.11
N ALA A 161 8.61 -0.08 20.83
CA ALA A 161 8.57 -1.42 21.43
C ALA A 161 8.68 -1.42 22.96
N ASP A 162 9.27 -0.39 23.55
CA ASP A 162 9.38 -0.15 25.00
C ASP A 162 8.20 0.64 25.60
N GLY A 163 7.19 0.97 24.76
CA GLY A 163 5.96 1.64 25.19
C GLY A 163 6.03 3.16 25.26
N ARG A 164 7.12 3.80 24.82
CA ARG A 164 7.22 5.27 24.80
C ARG A 164 6.47 5.84 23.59
N LEU A 165 5.72 6.92 23.82
CA LEU A 165 5.14 7.73 22.75
C LEU A 165 6.16 8.76 22.26
N LEU A 166 6.51 8.71 20.99
CA LEU A 166 7.41 9.65 20.33
C LEU A 166 6.66 10.44 19.24
N THR A 167 6.98 11.72 19.10
CA THR A 167 6.64 12.52 17.92
C THR A 167 7.83 12.49 16.98
N THR A 168 7.58 12.29 15.68
CA THR A 168 8.62 12.21 14.66
C THR A 168 8.35 13.19 13.54
N SER A 169 9.39 13.81 13.02
CA SER A 169 9.37 14.72 11.88
C SER A 169 10.78 14.81 11.27
N GLU A 170 10.99 15.69 10.30
CA GLU A 170 12.34 15.98 9.79
C GLU A 170 13.28 16.57 10.86
N HIS A 171 12.73 17.12 11.95
CA HIS A 171 13.50 17.75 13.04
C HIS A 171 13.53 16.92 14.32
N ASP A 172 12.51 16.09 14.54
CA ASP A 172 12.36 15.24 15.73
C ASP A 172 12.49 13.77 15.34
N HIS A 173 13.46 13.05 15.89
CA HIS A 173 13.73 11.65 15.53
C HIS A 173 13.82 11.42 14.00
N PRO A 174 14.65 12.18 13.25
CA PRO A 174 14.64 12.20 11.78
C PRO A 174 14.91 10.83 11.15
N GLU A 175 15.74 10.00 11.77
CA GLU A 175 16.00 8.63 11.25
C GLU A 175 14.78 7.73 11.40
N LEU A 176 14.02 7.85 12.49
CA LEU A 176 12.75 7.13 12.64
C LEU A 176 11.73 7.63 11.64
N PHE A 177 11.62 8.95 11.45
CA PHE A 177 10.71 9.55 10.47
C PHE A 177 11.05 9.11 9.04
N TRP A 178 12.36 9.05 8.70
CA TRP A 178 12.80 8.50 7.42
C TRP A 178 12.37 7.04 7.24
N ALA A 179 12.56 6.22 8.25
CA ALA A 179 12.23 4.80 8.23
C ALA A 179 10.72 4.53 8.12
N LEU A 180 9.87 5.36 8.75
CA LEU A 180 8.40 5.26 8.65
C LEU A 180 7.89 5.59 7.23
N ARG A 181 8.67 6.28 6.41
CA ARG A 181 8.32 6.65 5.05
C ARG A 181 8.79 5.61 4.04
N GLY A 182 8.22 4.38 4.10
CA GLY A 182 8.49 3.29 3.18
C GLY A 182 9.05 2.01 3.81
N GLY A 183 9.58 2.07 5.05
CA GLY A 183 10.16 0.91 5.74
C GLY A 183 9.15 -0.01 6.40
N GLY A 184 7.85 0.23 6.24
CA GLY A 184 6.78 -0.62 6.78
C GLY A 184 6.59 -0.48 8.30
N GLY A 185 5.84 -1.41 8.87
CA GLY A 185 5.48 -1.44 10.29
C GLY A 185 6.56 -2.01 11.21
N ASN A 186 7.84 -1.77 10.94
CA ASN A 186 8.97 -2.39 11.63
C ASN A 186 9.39 -1.70 12.94
N PHE A 187 8.97 -0.44 13.19
CA PHE A 187 9.66 0.43 14.15
C PHE A 187 8.80 0.82 15.35
N GLY A 188 7.51 0.51 15.32
CA GLY A 188 6.54 0.88 16.34
C GLY A 188 5.12 0.84 15.82
N VAL A 189 4.17 1.16 16.70
CA VAL A 189 2.76 1.35 16.37
C VAL A 189 2.52 2.83 16.11
N VAL A 190 2.29 3.21 14.86
CA VAL A 190 1.96 4.60 14.52
C VAL A 190 0.49 4.84 14.85
N VAL A 191 0.26 5.75 15.78
CA VAL A 191 -1.09 6.10 16.27
C VAL A 191 -1.70 7.28 15.53
N ASP A 192 -0.87 8.19 14.99
CA ASP A 192 -1.29 9.31 14.15
C ASP A 192 -0.24 9.64 13.08
N PHE A 193 -0.74 10.19 11.98
CA PHE A 193 0.02 10.73 10.87
C PHE A 193 -0.37 12.17 10.61
N ASP A 194 0.59 13.08 10.43
CA ASP A 194 0.36 14.47 10.06
C ASP A 194 0.70 14.67 8.59
N PHE A 195 -0.31 14.99 7.78
CA PHE A 195 -0.18 15.18 6.33
C PHE A 195 -0.44 16.64 5.93
N VAL A 196 0.18 17.06 4.83
CA VAL A 196 -0.24 18.25 4.09
C VAL A 196 -1.13 17.80 2.93
N ALA A 197 -2.43 18.07 3.05
CA ALA A 197 -3.40 17.72 2.02
C ALA A 197 -3.25 18.61 0.76
N GLN A 198 -3.66 18.09 -0.40
CA GLN A 198 -3.61 18.79 -1.68
C GLN A 198 -5.01 19.22 -2.13
N PRO A 199 -5.15 20.33 -2.88
CA PRO A 199 -6.42 20.68 -3.51
C PRO A 199 -6.85 19.59 -4.49
N VAL A 200 -8.13 19.17 -4.42
CA VAL A 200 -8.73 18.20 -5.34
C VAL A 200 -10.11 18.72 -5.74
N THR A 201 -10.13 19.64 -6.70
CA THR A 201 -11.37 20.35 -7.09
C THR A 201 -11.84 20.03 -8.50
N ASN A 202 -11.00 19.46 -9.37
CA ASN A 202 -11.31 19.16 -10.77
C ASN A 202 -10.83 17.74 -11.10
N LEU A 203 -11.43 16.75 -10.43
CA LEU A 203 -11.05 15.36 -10.63
C LEU A 203 -12.01 14.70 -11.61
N HIS A 204 -11.44 14.12 -12.68
CA HIS A 204 -12.17 13.30 -13.64
C HIS A 204 -11.68 11.86 -13.52
N PHE A 205 -12.62 10.94 -13.38
CA PHE A 205 -12.30 9.52 -13.22
C PHE A 205 -13.17 8.68 -14.16
N GLY A 206 -12.58 7.63 -14.72
CA GLY A 206 -13.31 6.75 -15.60
C GLY A 206 -12.49 5.58 -16.12
N SER A 207 -13.08 4.91 -17.11
CA SER A 207 -12.46 3.76 -17.74
C SER A 207 -12.77 3.70 -19.23
N VAL A 208 -11.82 3.12 -19.98
CA VAL A 208 -11.98 2.76 -21.40
C VAL A 208 -11.71 1.27 -21.55
N ALA A 209 -12.69 0.52 -22.00
CA ALA A 209 -12.56 -0.91 -22.25
C ALA A 209 -12.29 -1.16 -23.74
N TYR A 210 -11.34 -2.05 -24.01
CA TYR A 210 -10.91 -2.40 -25.36
C TYR A 210 -11.16 -3.87 -25.66
N ARG A 211 -11.49 -4.18 -26.93
CA ARG A 211 -11.24 -5.51 -27.46
C ARG A 211 -9.73 -5.73 -27.54
N LEU A 212 -9.24 -6.80 -26.96
CA LEU A 212 -7.81 -7.09 -26.92
C LEU A 212 -7.43 -7.95 -28.14
N ASP A 213 -7.05 -7.31 -29.22
CA ASP A 213 -6.61 -7.95 -30.46
C ASP A 213 -5.11 -8.29 -30.41
N ASP A 214 -4.27 -7.35 -29.95
CA ASP A 214 -2.84 -7.49 -29.74
C ASP A 214 -2.44 -6.83 -28.40
N PRO A 215 -2.11 -7.62 -27.36
CA PRO A 215 -1.69 -7.06 -26.07
C PRO A 215 -0.39 -6.24 -26.16
N ALA A 216 0.53 -6.58 -27.06
CA ALA A 216 1.80 -5.85 -27.17
C ALA A 216 1.59 -4.46 -27.77
N ASP A 217 0.83 -4.37 -28.87
CA ASP A 217 0.51 -3.10 -29.52
C ASP A 217 -0.25 -2.17 -28.56
N LEU A 218 -1.23 -2.69 -27.82
CA LEU A 218 -1.98 -1.92 -26.83
C LEU A 218 -1.08 -1.36 -25.73
N LEU A 219 -0.16 -2.18 -25.19
CA LEU A 219 0.80 -1.76 -24.16
C LEU A 219 1.78 -0.70 -24.70
N VAL A 220 2.26 -0.85 -25.93
CA VAL A 220 3.15 0.15 -26.58
C VAL A 220 2.43 1.48 -26.74
N ARG A 221 1.21 1.50 -27.27
CA ARG A 221 0.42 2.72 -27.45
C ARG A 221 0.09 3.38 -26.11
N TRP A 222 -0.31 2.61 -25.10
CA TRP A 222 -0.56 3.13 -23.76
C TRP A 222 0.69 3.74 -23.13
N ARG A 223 1.84 3.06 -23.20
CA ARG A 223 3.13 3.57 -22.76
C ARG A 223 3.46 4.91 -23.39
N ASP A 224 3.37 4.97 -24.72
CA ASP A 224 3.74 6.16 -25.49
C ASP A 224 2.78 7.32 -25.20
N ALA A 225 1.49 7.07 -25.04
CA ALA A 225 0.51 8.05 -24.58
C ALA A 225 0.85 8.57 -23.19
N MET A 226 1.19 7.67 -22.22
CA MET A 226 1.51 8.08 -20.86
C MET A 226 2.84 8.83 -20.70
N ARG A 227 3.80 8.59 -21.61
CA ARG A 227 5.06 9.37 -21.67
C ARG A 227 4.84 10.82 -22.07
N LEU A 228 3.84 11.08 -22.88
CA LEU A 228 3.46 12.43 -23.33
C LEU A 228 2.40 13.09 -22.44
N ALA A 229 1.73 12.31 -21.57
CA ALA A 229 0.66 12.77 -20.72
C ALA A 229 1.16 13.76 -19.65
N PRO A 230 0.37 14.79 -19.32
CA PRO A 230 0.66 15.68 -18.19
C PRO A 230 0.64 14.91 -16.86
N GLU A 231 1.27 15.47 -15.84
CA GLU A 231 1.39 14.81 -14.52
C GLU A 231 0.06 14.66 -13.79
N GLU A 232 -0.92 15.51 -14.11
CA GLU A 232 -2.29 15.44 -13.61
C GLU A 232 -3.02 14.16 -14.04
N LEU A 233 -2.56 13.51 -15.12
CA LEU A 233 -3.14 12.27 -15.63
C LEU A 233 -2.35 11.06 -15.11
N SER A 234 -3.00 10.27 -14.26
CA SER A 234 -2.56 8.92 -13.88
C SER A 234 -3.42 7.85 -14.54
N SER A 235 -2.82 6.73 -14.93
CA SER A 235 -3.55 5.65 -15.59
C SER A 235 -3.05 4.27 -15.18
N THR A 236 -3.94 3.29 -15.22
CA THR A 236 -3.63 1.86 -15.06
C THR A 236 -4.25 1.09 -16.19
N LEU A 237 -3.42 0.43 -17.01
CA LEU A 237 -3.88 -0.53 -18.01
C LEU A 237 -3.97 -1.92 -17.37
N VAL A 238 -5.12 -2.56 -17.47
CA VAL A 238 -5.40 -3.90 -16.96
C VAL A 238 -5.69 -4.84 -18.12
N LEU A 239 -4.88 -5.89 -18.26
CA LEU A 239 -5.14 -6.99 -19.17
C LEU A 239 -5.87 -8.10 -18.42
N MET A 240 -7.08 -8.40 -18.86
CA MET A 240 -7.92 -9.45 -18.28
C MET A 240 -7.76 -10.75 -19.06
N PRO A 241 -7.50 -11.87 -18.41
CA PRO A 241 -7.50 -13.17 -19.07
C PRO A 241 -8.93 -13.57 -19.46
N GLY A 242 -9.06 -14.42 -20.47
CA GLY A 242 -10.36 -14.96 -20.87
C GLY A 242 -10.53 -15.07 -22.37
N ALA A 243 -11.71 -15.55 -22.79
CA ALA A 243 -12.10 -15.62 -24.20
C ALA A 243 -13.53 -15.06 -24.36
N PRO A 244 -13.72 -13.89 -24.98
CA PRO A 244 -12.69 -13.04 -25.55
C PRO A 244 -11.81 -12.38 -24.48
N ALA A 245 -10.54 -12.18 -24.79
CA ALA A 245 -9.64 -11.39 -23.96
C ALA A 245 -10.04 -9.90 -24.01
N ALA A 246 -9.91 -9.20 -22.90
CA ALA A 246 -10.28 -7.80 -22.76
C ALA A 246 -9.17 -7.00 -22.07
N ALA A 247 -9.13 -5.72 -22.36
CA ALA A 247 -8.28 -4.78 -21.62
C ALA A 247 -9.13 -3.59 -21.15
N THR A 248 -8.73 -3.02 -20.02
CA THR A 248 -9.36 -1.81 -19.48
C THR A 248 -8.28 -0.82 -19.07
N VAL A 249 -8.39 0.40 -19.54
CA VAL A 249 -7.61 1.53 -19.05
C VAL A 249 -8.47 2.26 -18.02
N LEU A 250 -8.02 2.27 -16.77
CA LEU A 250 -8.54 3.14 -15.73
C LEU A 250 -7.74 4.44 -15.78
N LEU A 251 -8.40 5.58 -15.65
CA LEU A 251 -7.74 6.87 -15.71
C LEU A 251 -8.30 7.84 -14.67
N CYS A 252 -7.41 8.63 -14.11
CA CYS A 252 -7.70 9.70 -13.17
C CYS A 252 -6.96 10.96 -13.62
N TYR A 253 -7.69 11.98 -13.98
CA TYR A 253 -7.15 13.31 -14.21
C TYR A 253 -7.51 14.19 -13.00
N ALA A 254 -6.47 14.63 -12.27
CA ALA A 254 -6.62 15.45 -11.08
C ALA A 254 -6.10 16.87 -11.40
N GLY A 255 -6.95 17.70 -11.97
CA GLY A 255 -6.59 19.04 -12.40
C GLY A 255 -6.46 20.05 -11.27
N ASP A 256 -5.78 21.15 -11.56
CA ASP A 256 -5.67 22.31 -10.69
C ASP A 256 -6.92 23.20 -10.75
N PRO A 257 -7.12 24.10 -9.75
CA PRO A 257 -8.14 25.14 -9.85
C PRO A 257 -7.95 25.99 -11.13
N GLY A 258 -8.91 25.94 -12.03
CA GLY A 258 -8.85 26.59 -13.35
C GLY A 258 -8.65 25.66 -14.53
N THR A 259 -8.49 24.36 -14.29
CA THR A 259 -8.59 23.33 -15.34
C THR A 259 -9.95 23.44 -16.04
N THR A 260 -9.92 23.41 -17.36
CA THR A 260 -11.13 23.44 -18.20
C THR A 260 -11.40 22.05 -18.80
N ALA A 261 -12.62 21.81 -19.27
CA ALA A 261 -12.95 20.57 -19.98
C ALA A 261 -12.01 20.30 -21.18
N ALA A 262 -11.61 21.35 -21.90
CA ALA A 262 -10.66 21.21 -23.02
C ALA A 262 -9.27 20.72 -22.56
N HIS A 263 -8.82 21.06 -21.36
CA HIS A 263 -7.56 20.51 -20.81
C HIS A 263 -7.72 19.01 -20.49
N VAL A 264 -8.87 18.63 -19.91
CA VAL A 264 -9.18 17.21 -19.61
C VAL A 264 -9.26 16.39 -20.90
N ASP A 265 -10.03 16.89 -21.89
CA ASP A 265 -10.21 16.23 -23.19
C ASP A 265 -8.83 16.03 -23.87
N ALA A 266 -8.03 17.08 -24.00
CA ALA A 266 -6.71 17.00 -24.63
C ALA A 266 -5.75 16.03 -23.93
N ALA A 267 -5.80 15.95 -22.60
CA ALA A 267 -4.95 15.05 -21.82
C ALA A 267 -5.39 13.59 -21.93
N THR A 268 -6.70 13.33 -22.04
CA THR A 268 -7.27 11.98 -21.99
C THR A 268 -7.56 11.37 -23.35
N GLU A 269 -7.80 12.19 -24.41
CA GLU A 269 -8.08 11.75 -25.77
C GLU A 269 -7.13 10.64 -26.27
N PRO A 270 -5.80 10.72 -26.08
CA PRO A 270 -4.89 9.65 -26.53
C PRO A 270 -5.20 8.28 -25.91
N LEU A 271 -5.78 8.26 -24.70
CA LEU A 271 -6.19 7.01 -24.04
C LEU A 271 -7.52 6.45 -24.57
N PHE A 272 -8.25 7.15 -25.42
CA PHE A 272 -9.43 6.63 -26.11
C PHE A 272 -9.12 6.10 -27.52
N GLU A 273 -7.89 6.32 -28.01
CA GLU A 273 -7.46 5.97 -29.36
C GLU A 273 -6.49 4.77 -29.42
N LEU A 274 -6.30 4.05 -28.29
CA LEU A 274 -5.33 2.96 -28.20
C LEU A 274 -5.72 1.71 -29.00
N GLY A 275 -7.01 1.55 -29.35
CA GLY A 275 -7.52 0.38 -30.07
C GLY A 275 -9.03 0.43 -30.26
N THR A 276 -9.66 -0.73 -30.49
CA THR A 276 -11.12 -0.81 -30.64
C THR A 276 -11.82 -0.69 -29.29
N VAL A 277 -12.38 0.49 -29.02
CA VAL A 277 -13.15 0.76 -27.81
C VAL A 277 -14.47 -0.01 -27.82
N THR A 278 -14.77 -0.73 -26.77
CA THR A 278 -16.05 -1.44 -26.56
C THR A 278 -16.97 -0.72 -25.58
N ARG A 279 -16.39 -0.02 -24.63
CA ARG A 279 -17.09 0.80 -23.63
C ARG A 279 -16.16 1.88 -23.13
N ALA A 280 -16.69 3.07 -22.86
CA ALA A 280 -15.94 4.13 -22.22
C ALA A 280 -16.86 4.95 -21.32
N ASN A 281 -16.30 5.42 -20.21
CA ASN A 281 -16.88 6.45 -19.37
C ASN A 281 -15.75 7.33 -18.82
N LEU A 282 -15.99 8.62 -18.75
CA LEU A 282 -15.15 9.58 -18.05
C LEU A 282 -16.09 10.67 -17.54
N ALA A 283 -16.01 10.98 -16.28
CA ALA A 283 -16.85 12.01 -15.71
C ALA A 283 -16.15 12.70 -14.53
N GLU A 284 -16.53 13.93 -14.27
CA GLU A 284 -16.15 14.61 -13.04
C GLU A 284 -16.69 13.84 -11.84
N ARG A 285 -15.83 13.66 -10.82
CA ARG A 285 -16.11 12.90 -9.60
C ARG A 285 -15.53 13.65 -8.40
N ARG A 286 -16.13 13.43 -7.21
CA ARG A 286 -15.46 13.79 -5.95
C ARG A 286 -14.42 12.73 -5.63
N TYR A 287 -13.39 13.10 -4.91
CA TYR A 287 -12.32 12.16 -4.55
C TYR A 287 -12.81 10.95 -3.74
N PRO A 288 -13.75 11.07 -2.76
CA PRO A 288 -14.31 9.90 -2.09
C PRO A 288 -15.01 8.90 -3.02
N ASP A 289 -15.60 9.38 -4.10
CA ASP A 289 -16.42 8.57 -5.01
C ASP A 289 -15.57 7.69 -5.97
N ILE A 290 -14.25 7.89 -6.03
CA ILE A 290 -13.32 7.09 -6.85
C ILE A 290 -12.56 6.02 -6.07
N LEU A 291 -12.74 5.97 -4.75
CA LEU A 291 -12.15 4.94 -3.89
C LEU A 291 -13.11 3.75 -3.79
N GLU A 292 -12.99 2.82 -4.73
CA GLU A 292 -13.91 1.68 -4.84
C GLU A 292 -13.33 0.45 -4.13
N ASP A 293 -14.12 -0.18 -3.25
CA ASP A 293 -13.72 -1.43 -2.62
C ASP A 293 -13.90 -2.60 -3.58
N GLY A 294 -12.81 -3.31 -3.83
CA GLY A 294 -12.84 -4.61 -4.47
C GLY A 294 -13.51 -5.66 -3.57
N GLN A 295 -14.09 -6.67 -4.18
CA GLN A 295 -14.58 -7.84 -3.45
C GLN A 295 -13.55 -8.96 -3.54
N HIS A 296 -13.28 -9.61 -2.40
CA HIS A 296 -12.53 -10.86 -2.38
C HIS A 296 -13.51 -12.03 -2.40
N PRO A 297 -13.62 -12.80 -3.52
CA PRO A 297 -14.53 -13.92 -3.58
C PRO A 297 -14.16 -14.97 -2.53
N PRO A 298 -15.14 -15.51 -1.77
CA PRO A 298 -14.86 -16.54 -0.77
C PRO A 298 -14.31 -17.81 -1.44
N GLY A 299 -13.44 -18.52 -0.72
CA GLY A 299 -12.81 -19.76 -1.20
C GLY A 299 -11.71 -19.55 -2.24
N LEU A 300 -11.26 -18.30 -2.47
CA LEU A 300 -10.15 -17.98 -3.35
C LEU A 300 -8.98 -17.34 -2.58
N ARG A 301 -7.78 -17.73 -2.97
CA ARG A 301 -6.50 -17.12 -2.54
C ARG A 301 -5.98 -16.21 -3.64
N LEU A 302 -5.71 -14.95 -3.31
CA LEU A 302 -5.03 -14.04 -4.20
C LEU A 302 -3.52 -14.29 -4.13
N VAL A 303 -2.92 -14.58 -5.28
CA VAL A 303 -1.46 -14.60 -5.46
C VAL A 303 -1.07 -13.37 -6.25
N VAL A 304 -0.30 -12.48 -5.66
CA VAL A 304 0.09 -11.20 -6.24
C VAL A 304 1.60 -11.02 -6.18
N ARG A 305 2.16 -10.47 -7.24
CA ARG A 305 3.55 -10.01 -7.36
C ARG A 305 3.57 -8.66 -8.05
N ASN A 306 4.57 -7.86 -7.73
CA ASN A 306 4.77 -6.61 -8.45
C ASN A 306 6.25 -6.35 -8.74
N ALA A 307 6.51 -5.51 -9.73
CA ALA A 307 7.83 -5.01 -10.07
C ALA A 307 7.75 -3.51 -10.40
N LEU A 308 8.68 -2.75 -9.88
CA LEU A 308 8.90 -1.35 -10.23
C LEU A 308 9.90 -1.30 -11.38
N VAL A 309 9.42 -0.87 -12.54
CA VAL A 309 10.15 -0.94 -13.81
C VAL A 309 10.61 0.45 -14.21
N PRO A 310 11.94 0.69 -14.32
CA PRO A 310 12.46 2.03 -14.64
C PRO A 310 12.19 2.42 -16.11
N THR A 311 12.07 1.45 -17.00
CA THR A 311 11.74 1.69 -18.40
C THR A 311 10.81 0.60 -18.92
N LEU A 312 9.62 0.98 -19.35
CA LEU A 312 8.65 0.08 -19.96
C LEU A 312 8.98 -0.11 -21.45
N ASP A 313 10.06 -0.83 -21.73
CA ASP A 313 10.52 -1.10 -23.10
C ASP A 313 9.84 -2.34 -23.73
N ASP A 314 10.19 -2.63 -24.98
CA ASP A 314 9.60 -3.75 -25.71
C ASP A 314 9.98 -5.11 -25.08
N ALA A 315 11.10 -5.20 -24.36
CA ALA A 315 11.51 -6.44 -23.70
C ALA A 315 10.60 -6.75 -22.49
N VAL A 316 10.27 -5.73 -21.67
CA VAL A 316 9.29 -5.83 -20.59
C VAL A 316 7.91 -6.16 -21.12
N ILE A 317 7.47 -5.44 -22.18
CA ILE A 317 6.18 -5.66 -22.84
C ILE A 317 6.09 -7.10 -23.36
N GLY A 318 7.16 -7.58 -24.01
CA GLY A 318 7.23 -8.97 -24.49
C GLY A 318 7.20 -10.01 -23.35
N ALA A 319 7.80 -9.72 -22.19
CA ALA A 319 7.71 -10.60 -21.02
C ALA A 319 6.27 -10.64 -20.44
N MET A 320 5.61 -9.50 -20.33
CA MET A 320 4.21 -9.41 -19.88
C MET A 320 3.25 -10.14 -20.81
N THR A 321 3.36 -9.94 -22.10
CA THR A 321 2.49 -10.59 -23.10
C THR A 321 2.65 -12.11 -23.13
N ARG A 322 3.90 -12.60 -23.01
CA ARG A 322 4.14 -14.05 -22.85
C ARG A 322 3.51 -14.61 -21.56
N MET A 323 3.59 -13.87 -20.47
CA MET A 323 2.96 -14.25 -19.21
C MET A 323 1.43 -14.25 -19.32
N HIS A 324 0.85 -13.23 -19.97
CA HIS A 324 -0.60 -13.15 -20.19
C HIS A 324 -1.12 -14.31 -21.06
N ALA A 325 -0.35 -14.74 -22.06
CA ALA A 325 -0.68 -15.87 -22.91
C ALA A 325 -0.43 -17.26 -22.29
N ALA A 326 0.11 -17.33 -21.06
CA ALA A 326 0.41 -18.59 -20.38
C ALA A 326 -0.85 -19.37 -20.01
N ALA A 327 -0.69 -20.65 -19.68
CA ALA A 327 -1.80 -21.57 -19.38
C ALA A 327 -2.65 -21.19 -18.16
N HIS A 328 -2.07 -20.42 -17.21
CA HIS A 328 -2.81 -19.92 -16.07
C HIS A 328 -3.36 -18.52 -16.35
N PRO A 329 -4.67 -18.29 -16.16
CA PRO A 329 -5.29 -16.99 -16.36
C PRO A 329 -4.69 -15.96 -15.40
N THR A 330 -3.87 -15.05 -15.90
CA THR A 330 -3.19 -14.02 -15.11
C THR A 330 -3.73 -12.65 -15.49
N VAL A 331 -4.20 -11.90 -14.49
CA VAL A 331 -4.45 -10.47 -14.63
C VAL A 331 -3.12 -9.75 -14.57
N ILE A 332 -2.85 -8.87 -15.54
CA ILE A 332 -1.67 -7.99 -15.53
C ILE A 332 -2.17 -6.56 -15.45
N ALA A 333 -1.77 -5.83 -14.43
CA ALA A 333 -2.02 -4.41 -14.31
C ALA A 333 -0.70 -3.64 -14.43
N VAL A 334 -0.71 -2.58 -15.24
CA VAL A 334 0.45 -1.68 -15.44
C VAL A 334 0.01 -0.28 -15.05
N ARG A 335 0.55 0.23 -13.95
CA ARG A 335 0.26 1.59 -13.45
C ARG A 335 1.36 2.54 -13.87
N SER A 336 1.00 3.68 -14.47
CA SER A 336 1.93 4.76 -14.77
C SER A 336 2.44 5.42 -13.49
N LEU A 337 3.73 5.64 -13.42
CA LEU A 337 4.44 6.39 -12.39
C LEU A 337 5.12 7.62 -13.03
N GLY A 338 6.20 8.11 -12.44
CA GLY A 338 6.89 9.32 -12.92
C GLY A 338 6.29 10.60 -12.32
N GLY A 339 6.52 11.75 -12.95
CA GLY A 339 6.07 13.04 -12.42
C GLY A 339 6.59 13.29 -11.00
N ALA A 340 5.72 13.72 -10.07
CA ALA A 340 6.08 13.98 -8.67
C ALA A 340 6.71 12.76 -7.96
N PHE A 341 6.25 11.55 -8.29
CA PHE A 341 6.85 10.32 -7.77
C PHE A 341 8.36 10.24 -8.04
N GLY A 342 8.79 10.56 -9.25
CA GLY A 342 10.19 10.47 -9.66
C GLY A 342 11.05 11.68 -9.28
N ARG A 343 10.45 12.78 -8.78
CA ARG A 343 11.20 13.97 -8.35
C ARG A 343 11.80 13.86 -6.95
N VAL A 344 11.29 12.94 -6.14
CA VAL A 344 11.79 12.71 -4.78
C VAL A 344 13.11 11.92 -4.87
N PRO A 345 14.22 12.38 -4.25
CA PRO A 345 15.47 11.62 -4.23
C PRO A 345 15.29 10.22 -3.61
N ALA A 346 15.99 9.23 -4.16
CA ALA A 346 15.84 7.82 -3.76
C ALA A 346 16.21 7.56 -2.28
N ASP A 347 17.02 8.40 -1.66
CA ASP A 347 17.46 8.32 -0.27
C ASP A 347 16.69 9.22 0.70
N ALA A 348 15.79 10.08 0.19
CA ALA A 348 14.98 10.99 1.01
C ALA A 348 13.97 10.26 1.91
N THR A 349 13.58 9.05 1.54
CA THR A 349 12.68 8.17 2.29
C THR A 349 13.18 6.73 2.21
N ALA A 350 12.63 5.82 3.01
CA ALA A 350 12.97 4.40 2.92
C ALA A 350 12.38 3.72 1.66
N PHE A 351 11.47 4.39 0.93
CA PHE A 351 11.03 3.96 -0.40
C PHE A 351 12.05 4.41 -1.45
N ALA A 352 12.95 3.51 -1.86
CA ALA A 352 14.13 3.86 -2.66
C ALA A 352 13.92 3.84 -4.19
N HIS A 353 12.85 3.18 -4.69
CA HIS A 353 12.66 2.91 -6.13
C HIS A 353 11.92 4.06 -6.83
N ARG A 354 12.52 5.26 -6.83
CA ARG A 354 11.92 6.49 -7.38
C ARG A 354 12.12 6.68 -8.89
N ASP A 355 12.94 5.85 -9.50
CA ASP A 355 13.24 5.88 -10.94
C ASP A 355 12.23 5.08 -11.80
N ALA A 356 11.23 4.45 -11.19
CA ALA A 356 10.28 3.63 -11.91
C ALA A 356 9.34 4.45 -12.82
N GLU A 357 9.30 4.10 -14.10
CA GLU A 357 8.31 4.58 -15.09
C GLU A 357 6.93 3.95 -14.85
N ALA A 358 6.93 2.68 -14.44
CA ALA A 358 5.71 1.92 -14.22
C ALA A 358 5.82 0.91 -13.09
N MET A 359 4.69 0.62 -12.45
CA MET A 359 4.51 -0.54 -11.59
C MET A 359 3.72 -1.61 -12.35
N VAL A 360 4.35 -2.76 -12.56
CA VAL A 360 3.69 -3.94 -13.13
C VAL A 360 3.23 -4.84 -12.00
N VAL A 361 1.97 -5.27 -12.05
CA VAL A 361 1.37 -6.18 -11.06
C VAL A 361 0.82 -7.40 -11.80
N GLY A 362 1.25 -8.59 -11.40
CA GLY A 362 0.70 -9.87 -11.84
C GLY A 362 -0.17 -10.48 -10.74
N MET A 363 -1.41 -10.84 -11.07
CA MET A 363 -2.37 -11.40 -10.12
C MET A 363 -3.01 -12.67 -10.66
N VAL A 364 -3.08 -13.69 -9.80
CA VAL A 364 -3.81 -14.96 -10.08
C VAL A 364 -4.69 -15.26 -8.89
N MET A 365 -5.92 -15.67 -9.14
CA MET A 365 -6.80 -16.25 -8.13
C MET A 365 -6.75 -17.76 -8.18
N LEU A 366 -6.42 -18.39 -7.07
CA LEU A 366 -6.39 -19.83 -6.90
C LEU A 366 -7.40 -20.25 -5.83
N PRO A 367 -7.82 -21.54 -5.78
CA PRO A 367 -8.54 -22.04 -4.61
C PRO A 367 -7.76 -21.74 -3.32
N ASP A 368 -8.43 -21.44 -2.23
CA ASP A 368 -7.81 -21.18 -0.91
C ASP A 368 -7.01 -22.38 -0.38
N THR A 369 -7.37 -23.60 -0.86
CA THR A 369 -6.64 -24.84 -0.59
C THR A 369 -5.34 -24.99 -1.39
N ALA A 370 -5.05 -24.07 -2.32
CA ALA A 370 -3.83 -24.14 -3.14
C ALA A 370 -2.58 -23.98 -2.28
N THR A 371 -1.60 -24.86 -2.52
CA THR A 371 -0.30 -24.84 -1.86
C THR A 371 0.58 -23.70 -2.36
N ASP A 372 1.61 -23.33 -1.59
CA ASP A 372 2.60 -22.32 -2.02
C ASP A 372 3.32 -22.73 -3.31
N ALA A 373 3.59 -24.04 -3.49
CA ALA A 373 4.17 -24.56 -4.71
C ALA A 373 3.26 -24.39 -5.94
N GLU A 374 1.93 -24.49 -5.76
CA GLU A 374 0.96 -24.21 -6.82
C GLU A 374 0.87 -22.72 -7.11
N ALA A 375 0.93 -21.87 -6.08
CA ALA A 375 0.98 -20.43 -6.23
C ALA A 375 2.20 -19.98 -7.04
N GLU A 376 3.38 -20.52 -6.75
CA GLU A 376 4.61 -20.23 -7.52
C GLU A 376 4.52 -20.72 -8.98
N ARG A 377 3.89 -21.86 -9.24
CA ARG A 377 3.68 -22.37 -10.60
C ARG A 377 2.64 -21.55 -11.37
N ALA A 378 1.64 -20.99 -10.69
CA ALA A 378 0.61 -20.20 -11.34
C ALA A 378 1.11 -18.88 -11.93
N LEU A 379 2.16 -18.29 -11.33
CA LEU A 379 2.84 -17.11 -11.85
C LEU A 379 4.04 -17.45 -12.75
N VAL A 380 3.89 -18.51 -13.55
CA VAL A 380 4.88 -18.85 -14.59
C VAL A 380 5.10 -17.63 -15.51
N GLY A 381 6.37 -17.28 -15.74
CA GLY A 381 6.73 -16.09 -16.52
C GLY A 381 6.95 -14.82 -15.68
N TRP A 382 6.48 -14.77 -14.42
CA TRP A 382 6.69 -13.60 -13.57
C TRP A 382 8.18 -13.23 -13.41
N ARG A 383 9.07 -14.23 -13.28
CA ARG A 383 10.51 -13.98 -13.15
C ARG A 383 11.09 -13.22 -14.35
N ALA A 384 10.53 -13.44 -15.55
CA ALA A 384 10.95 -12.72 -16.74
C ALA A 384 10.52 -11.26 -16.73
N VAL A 385 9.36 -10.96 -16.14
CA VAL A 385 8.89 -9.57 -15.91
C VAL A 385 9.72 -8.92 -14.81
N ALA A 386 9.89 -9.59 -13.67
CA ALA A 386 10.61 -9.09 -12.52
C ALA A 386 12.10 -8.79 -12.81
N ALA A 387 12.71 -9.51 -13.75
CA ALA A 387 14.09 -9.29 -14.16
C ALA A 387 14.34 -7.90 -14.80
N HIS A 388 13.30 -7.20 -15.22
CA HIS A 388 13.36 -5.83 -15.73
C HIS A 388 13.07 -4.76 -14.65
N GLY A 389 12.64 -5.18 -13.47
CA GLY A 389 12.39 -4.28 -12.35
C GLY A 389 13.65 -3.97 -11.55
N THR A 390 13.72 -2.77 -10.96
CA THR A 390 14.76 -2.37 -10.00
C THR A 390 14.35 -2.72 -8.57
N GLY A 391 13.06 -3.04 -8.35
CA GLY A 391 12.55 -3.38 -7.04
C GLY A 391 11.06 -3.69 -7.02
N THR A 392 10.52 -3.72 -5.79
CA THR A 392 9.11 -4.04 -5.55
C THR A 392 8.48 -3.08 -4.54
N TYR A 393 7.16 -2.93 -4.62
CA TYR A 393 6.35 -2.19 -3.66
C TYR A 393 5.77 -3.17 -2.62
N VAL A 394 6.14 -3.02 -1.36
CA VAL A 394 5.83 -3.97 -0.28
C VAL A 394 4.32 -4.21 -0.08
N ASN A 395 3.47 -3.22 -0.30
CA ASN A 395 2.03 -3.37 -0.08
C ASN A 395 1.33 -4.25 -1.14
N PHE A 396 1.97 -4.50 -2.28
CA PHE A 396 1.50 -5.42 -3.33
C PHE A 396 2.33 -6.72 -3.40
N GLN A 397 3.11 -7.03 -2.36
CA GLN A 397 3.84 -8.29 -2.27
C GLN A 397 2.98 -9.39 -1.64
N GLY A 398 2.83 -10.50 -2.35
CA GLY A 398 2.15 -11.72 -1.88
C GLY A 398 3.11 -12.76 -1.30
N SER A 399 4.37 -12.40 -1.01
CA SER A 399 5.37 -13.20 -0.28
C SER A 399 6.32 -12.30 0.49
N ALA A 400 6.98 -12.85 1.52
CA ALA A 400 7.94 -12.13 2.36
C ALA A 400 9.23 -12.95 2.53
N THR A 401 9.79 -13.43 1.42
CA THR A 401 11.07 -14.15 1.39
C THR A 401 12.24 -13.16 1.52
N ALA A 402 13.44 -13.69 1.79
CA ALA A 402 14.66 -12.87 1.79
C ALA A 402 14.90 -12.18 0.42
N ALA A 403 14.50 -12.83 -0.68
CA ALA A 403 14.59 -12.23 -2.01
C ALA A 403 13.60 -11.07 -2.20
N ASP A 404 12.36 -11.20 -1.69
CA ASP A 404 11.37 -10.12 -1.73
C ASP A 404 11.83 -8.91 -0.91
N LEU A 405 12.43 -9.16 0.25
CA LEU A 405 12.97 -8.13 1.12
C LEU A 405 14.13 -7.38 0.46
N ALA A 406 15.05 -8.12 -0.19
CA ALA A 406 16.17 -7.55 -0.95
C ALA A 406 15.68 -6.75 -2.18
N ALA A 407 14.59 -7.16 -2.81
CA ALA A 407 13.96 -6.42 -3.90
C ALA A 407 13.24 -5.15 -3.41
N ALA A 408 12.66 -5.17 -2.20
CA ALA A 408 12.01 -4.01 -1.62
C ALA A 408 13.02 -2.96 -1.12
N TYR A 409 14.10 -3.41 -0.49
CA TYR A 409 15.09 -2.55 0.16
C TYR A 409 16.50 -2.81 -0.39
N PRO A 410 17.03 -1.93 -1.25
CA PRO A 410 18.43 -2.00 -1.68
C PRO A 410 19.40 -2.06 -0.49
N PRO A 411 20.60 -2.64 -0.64
CA PRO A 411 21.49 -2.93 0.48
C PRO A 411 21.77 -1.75 1.43
N ALA A 412 21.97 -0.55 0.89
CA ALA A 412 22.20 0.65 1.70
C ALA A 412 20.95 1.07 2.50
N THR A 413 19.77 1.00 1.86
CA THR A 413 18.46 1.26 2.51
C THR A 413 18.21 0.24 3.61
N TYR A 414 18.41 -1.06 3.34
CA TYR A 414 18.22 -2.11 4.33
C TYR A 414 19.16 -1.93 5.55
N ALA A 415 20.42 -1.62 5.32
CA ALA A 415 21.38 -1.38 6.40
C ALA A 415 20.97 -0.21 7.30
N ARG A 416 20.48 0.91 6.70
CA ARG A 416 19.96 2.06 7.45
C ARG A 416 18.68 1.71 8.22
N LEU A 417 17.75 0.97 7.60
CA LEU A 417 16.54 0.46 8.28
C LEU A 417 16.88 -0.45 9.45
N ALA A 418 17.87 -1.37 9.29
CA ALA A 418 18.33 -2.27 10.36
C ALA A 418 18.94 -1.51 11.55
N ALA A 419 19.67 -0.42 11.29
CA ALA A 419 20.19 0.47 12.32
C ALA A 419 19.07 1.19 13.09
N VAL A 420 18.07 1.72 12.39
CA VAL A 420 16.86 2.32 13.00
C VAL A 420 16.09 1.27 13.80
N LYS A 421 15.90 0.07 13.25
CA LYS A 421 15.26 -1.06 13.93
C LYS A 421 15.98 -1.39 15.22
N ARG A 422 17.32 -1.42 15.22
CA ARG A 422 18.13 -1.63 16.41
C ARG A 422 17.90 -0.59 17.50
N ALA A 423 17.69 0.66 17.11
CA ALA A 423 17.46 1.76 18.05
C ALA A 423 16.07 1.73 18.70
N TYR A 424 15.01 1.33 17.95
CA TYR A 424 13.62 1.47 18.40
C TYR A 424 12.92 0.14 18.67
N ASP A 425 13.38 -0.97 18.10
CA ASP A 425 12.87 -2.32 18.37
C ASP A 425 14.01 -3.37 18.39
N PRO A 426 14.94 -3.26 19.34
CA PRO A 426 16.13 -4.13 19.40
C PRO A 426 15.80 -5.62 19.64
N THR A 427 14.60 -5.93 20.11
CA THR A 427 14.11 -7.29 20.36
C THR A 427 13.30 -7.87 19.22
N ASN A 428 13.17 -7.14 18.10
CA ASN A 428 12.38 -7.53 16.94
C ASN A 428 10.93 -7.90 17.29
N ARG A 429 10.27 -7.10 18.11
CA ARG A 429 8.88 -7.29 18.53
C ARG A 429 7.91 -7.15 17.36
N PHE A 430 8.17 -6.18 16.46
CA PHE A 430 7.39 -5.93 15.26
C PHE A 430 7.95 -6.71 14.07
N ALA A 431 7.82 -8.05 14.12
CA ALA A 431 8.35 -8.97 13.10
C ALA A 431 7.27 -9.50 12.14
N ARG A 432 5.97 -9.20 12.37
CA ARG A 432 4.84 -9.66 11.55
C ARG A 432 4.56 -8.68 10.40
N ASN A 433 5.54 -8.57 9.48
CA ASN A 433 5.54 -7.67 8.33
C ASN A 433 6.63 -8.12 7.33
N HIS A 434 7.03 -7.28 6.38
CA HIS A 434 8.30 -7.46 5.65
C HIS A 434 9.44 -7.11 6.61
N ASN A 435 9.83 -8.10 7.42
CA ASN A 435 10.63 -7.88 8.60
C ASN A 435 12.05 -7.44 8.30
N VAL A 436 12.41 -6.26 8.80
CA VAL A 436 13.78 -5.79 8.87
C VAL A 436 14.36 -6.23 10.21
N GLU A 437 15.39 -7.07 10.18
CA GLU A 437 16.06 -7.51 11.41
C GLU A 437 16.91 -6.38 12.03
N PRO A 438 16.94 -6.26 13.36
CA PRO A 438 17.79 -5.27 14.02
C PRO A 438 19.27 -5.50 13.68
N ALA A 439 20.01 -4.44 13.36
CA ALA A 439 21.45 -4.54 13.17
C ALA A 439 22.12 -5.20 14.39
N PRO A 440 23.21 -5.98 14.22
CA PRO A 440 23.96 -6.53 15.34
C PRO A 440 24.37 -5.45 16.36
N ALA A 441 24.48 -5.81 17.64
CA ALA A 441 25.05 -4.91 18.63
C ALA A 441 26.50 -4.58 18.21
N GLU A 442 26.85 -3.31 18.22
CA GLU A 442 28.25 -2.93 18.08
C GLU A 442 29.04 -3.63 19.18
N ASN A 443 30.07 -4.35 18.79
CA ASN A 443 30.97 -4.97 19.77
C ASN A 443 31.81 -3.84 20.39
N PRO A 444 31.68 -3.50 21.66
CA PRO A 444 32.44 -2.40 22.26
C PRO A 444 33.94 -2.64 22.34
N ALA A 445 34.46 -3.72 21.69
CA ALA A 445 35.85 -4.11 21.64
C ALA A 445 36.28 -4.39 20.18
N ALA A 446 36.57 -3.34 19.42
CA ALA A 446 37.44 -3.37 18.26
C ALA A 446 38.30 -2.10 18.24
#